data_7793fa4ce040f1ff08ee6a7f22cbfe7c
#
_entry.id   7793fa4ce040f1ff08ee6a7f22cbfe7c
#
_cell.length_a   1.000
_cell.length_b   1.000
_cell.length_c   1.000
_cell.angle_alpha   90.00
_cell.angle_beta   90.00
_cell.angle_gamma   90.00
#
_symmetry.space_group_name_H-M   'P 1'
#
loop_
_entity.id
_entity.type
_entity.pdbx_description
1 polymer ?
#
loop_
_entity_poly.entity_id
_entity_poly.type
_entity_poly.pdbx_seq_one_letter_code
_entity_poly.pdbx_strand_id
1 'polypeptide(L)'
;HIKEVYDNDEKDRICDICGTKMHRVGEEFVRHEVVYEPAKLYVKDIYRKTYECRNCRKRGKVVMLKAGTPAPVIPHSFTSPSVLSQVITDKFVNHMPLYRQEAEWKRLGLDLSRTTMANWLIIASREYFIPIVNRMHEILVKEKYLHSDETSVQVLNEPGKPATSKSYMWVYSSIRESSKPIRIFEYKPDRKAENPQKFLENFSGTLISDGYGGYNNIEGVVNAYCWAHARRKFYEALPADMKDASDTLAYTGLKKIAKLFAIEKEIDTLPPEDKVKIRQEKSKPLVDDFFSWCADAQNKSLTRSKIGKAIQYALNLEKGLRVYLDDGLVPMTNSLDERNIRPFTVSRKNWLFSTSTKGADASASIFSLIETAKANRLSPFDYIEYILEIMPQIDIIQHPEKIDWFMPWSDQIKEEFGIKDD
;
A
#
# COMPACT_ATOMS: atom_id res chain seq x y z
N HIS A 1 -6.54 10.77 29.75
CA HIS A 1 -7.16 12.05 30.13
C HIS A 1 -6.44 12.64 31.32
N ILE A 2 -5.93 13.87 31.18
CA ILE A 2 -5.35 14.66 32.29
C ILE A 2 -6.48 15.53 32.82
N LYS A 3 -6.72 15.49 34.15
CA LYS A 3 -7.71 16.35 34.80
C LYS A 3 -7.01 17.61 35.28
N GLU A 4 -7.40 18.74 34.77
CA GLU A 4 -6.98 20.08 35.24
C GLU A 4 -8.13 20.74 35.99
N VAL A 5 -7.89 21.23 37.17
CA VAL A 5 -8.90 21.83 38.04
C VAL A 5 -8.51 23.29 38.33
N TYR A 6 -9.36 24.21 37.99
CA TYR A 6 -9.22 25.62 38.30
C TYR A 6 -9.99 25.93 39.59
N ASP A 7 -9.40 26.68 40.45
CA ASP A 7 -10.00 27.10 41.72
C ASP A 7 -9.77 28.60 41.99
N ASN A 8 -10.64 29.23 42.74
CA ASN A 8 -10.47 30.60 43.14
C ASN A 8 -9.52 30.69 44.33
N ASP A 9 -8.77 31.81 44.45
CA ASP A 9 -7.95 32.06 45.62
C ASP A 9 -8.84 32.11 46.89
N GLU A 10 -8.29 31.71 48.04
CA GLU A 10 -9.05 31.69 49.30
C GLU A 10 -9.66 33.05 49.67
N LYS A 11 -8.96 34.15 49.36
CA LYS A 11 -9.41 35.52 49.58
C LYS A 11 -10.65 35.89 48.75
N ASP A 12 -10.86 35.26 47.65
CA ASP A 12 -11.96 35.52 46.70
C ASP A 12 -13.17 34.61 46.95
N ARG A 13 -13.08 33.69 47.93
CA ARG A 13 -14.17 32.78 48.32
C ARG A 13 -15.01 33.38 49.45
N ILE A 14 -15.40 34.64 49.38
CA ILE A 14 -16.19 35.34 50.36
C ILE A 14 -17.54 35.69 49.73
N CYS A 15 -18.63 35.48 50.47
CA CYS A 15 -19.98 35.78 50.01
C CYS A 15 -20.19 37.30 49.97
N ASP A 16 -20.53 37.83 48.81
CA ASP A 16 -20.76 39.26 48.57
C ASP A 16 -21.97 39.83 49.38
N ILE A 17 -22.88 38.93 49.84
CA ILE A 17 -24.10 39.35 50.57
C ILE A 17 -23.87 39.39 52.07
N CYS A 18 -23.15 38.41 52.65
CA CYS A 18 -23.03 38.30 54.12
C CYS A 18 -21.60 38.29 54.64
N GLY A 19 -20.57 38.33 53.75
CA GLY A 19 -19.16 38.40 54.16
C GLY A 19 -18.61 37.09 54.72
N THR A 20 -19.35 35.97 54.65
CA THR A 20 -18.92 34.66 55.18
C THR A 20 -18.11 33.89 54.15
N LYS A 21 -17.05 33.14 54.60
CA LYS A 21 -16.27 32.26 53.75
C LYS A 21 -17.15 31.16 53.10
N MET A 22 -17.10 31.07 51.79
CA MET A 22 -17.82 30.04 51.02
C MET A 22 -17.17 28.67 51.16
N HIS A 23 -17.98 27.62 51.15
CA HIS A 23 -17.52 26.23 51.16
C HIS A 23 -17.69 25.60 49.78
N ARG A 24 -16.71 24.80 49.36
CA ARG A 24 -16.77 24.02 48.12
C ARG A 24 -17.91 23.02 48.17
N VAL A 25 -18.78 23.03 47.18
CA VAL A 25 -19.94 22.13 47.06
C VAL A 25 -19.80 21.10 45.96
N GLY A 26 -18.80 21.24 45.02
CA GLY A 26 -18.60 20.31 43.94
C GLY A 26 -17.57 20.79 42.94
N GLU A 27 -17.50 20.06 41.85
CA GLU A 27 -16.76 20.41 40.65
C GLU A 27 -17.71 20.29 39.46
N GLU A 28 -17.61 21.19 38.51
CA GLU A 28 -18.38 21.19 37.27
C GLU A 28 -17.43 20.93 36.12
N PHE A 29 -17.85 20.01 35.24
CA PHE A 29 -17.14 19.79 33.99
C PHE A 29 -17.43 20.93 33.02
N VAL A 30 -16.36 21.58 32.50
CA VAL A 30 -16.49 22.74 31.61
C VAL A 30 -16.33 22.30 30.14
N ARG A 31 -15.21 21.67 29.80
CA ARG A 31 -14.91 21.28 28.41
C ARG A 31 -13.78 20.28 28.34
N HIS A 32 -13.64 19.63 27.17
CA HIS A 32 -12.45 18.91 26.77
C HIS A 32 -11.56 19.82 25.90
N GLU A 33 -10.26 19.75 26.11
CA GLU A 33 -9.24 20.34 25.24
C GLU A 33 -8.31 19.24 24.74
N VAL A 34 -7.96 19.29 23.44
CA VAL A 34 -6.96 18.42 22.85
C VAL A 34 -5.64 19.19 22.81
N VAL A 35 -4.63 18.69 23.52
CA VAL A 35 -3.31 19.28 23.56
C VAL A 35 -2.38 18.52 22.64
N TYR A 36 -1.66 19.22 21.77
CA TYR A 36 -0.63 18.67 20.89
C TYR A 36 0.76 18.96 21.46
N GLU A 37 1.55 17.90 21.70
CA GLU A 37 2.96 18.01 22.00
C GLU A 37 3.78 17.76 20.74
N PRO A 38 4.63 18.69 20.30
CA PRO A 38 5.50 18.49 19.15
C PRO A 38 6.50 17.34 19.38
N ALA A 39 6.96 16.72 18.28
CA ALA A 39 8.00 15.71 18.34
C ALA A 39 9.26 16.23 19.02
N LYS A 40 9.90 15.39 19.84
CA LYS A 40 11.15 15.70 20.55
C LYS A 40 12.26 14.86 19.96
N LEU A 41 13.42 15.51 19.68
CA LEU A 41 14.65 14.86 19.30
C LEU A 41 15.64 14.89 20.47
N TYR A 42 16.36 13.80 20.66
CA TYR A 42 17.47 13.73 21.61
C TYR A 42 18.55 12.79 21.08
N VAL A 43 19.79 13.00 21.55
CA VAL A 43 20.92 12.13 21.25
C VAL A 43 21.02 11.07 22.32
N LYS A 44 21.16 9.81 21.93
CA LYS A 44 21.39 8.67 22.80
C LYS A 44 22.81 8.17 22.63
N ASP A 45 23.67 8.41 23.62
CA ASP A 45 25.03 7.93 23.63
C ASP A 45 25.09 6.49 24.12
N ILE A 46 25.64 5.58 23.33
CA ILE A 46 25.71 4.16 23.62
C ILE A 46 27.15 3.79 24.05
N TYR A 47 27.28 3.33 25.28
CA TYR A 47 28.53 2.90 25.89
C TYR A 47 28.49 1.41 26.18
N ARG A 48 29.65 0.74 26.10
CA ARG A 48 29.82 -0.65 26.53
C ARG A 48 30.94 -0.77 27.56
N LYS A 49 30.72 -1.58 28.61
CA LYS A 49 31.73 -1.92 29.60
C LYS A 49 32.69 -2.92 28.99
N THR A 50 33.99 -2.72 29.28
CA THR A 50 35.08 -3.59 28.86
C THR A 50 35.80 -4.10 30.11
N TYR A 51 36.02 -5.39 30.17
CA TYR A 51 36.68 -6.06 31.27
C TYR A 51 37.97 -6.69 30.81
N GLU A 52 39.01 -6.71 31.66
CA GLU A 52 40.31 -7.34 31.42
C GLU A 52 40.58 -8.45 32.43
N CYS A 53 41.14 -9.57 31.98
CA CYS A 53 41.63 -10.61 32.84
C CYS A 53 43.02 -10.28 33.39
N ARG A 54 43.08 -9.74 34.60
CA ARG A 54 44.35 -9.38 35.28
C ARG A 54 45.31 -10.54 35.45
N ASN A 55 44.82 -11.79 35.63
CA ASN A 55 45.66 -12.96 35.77
C ASN A 55 46.35 -13.34 34.44
N CYS A 56 45.66 -13.30 33.33
CA CYS A 56 46.23 -13.50 32.00
C CYS A 56 47.27 -12.42 31.69
N ARG A 57 46.98 -11.16 32.02
CA ARG A 57 47.90 -10.03 31.81
C ARG A 57 49.24 -10.22 32.54
N LYS A 58 49.22 -10.72 33.80
CA LYS A 58 50.45 -11.08 34.55
C LYS A 58 51.29 -12.17 33.87
N ARG A 59 50.66 -12.98 33.01
CA ARG A 59 51.29 -14.05 32.21
C ARG A 59 51.61 -13.61 30.78
N GLY A 60 51.61 -12.31 30.51
CA GLY A 60 51.92 -11.74 29.20
C GLY A 60 50.81 -11.91 28.15
N LYS A 61 49.59 -12.32 28.52
CA LYS A 61 48.45 -12.50 27.62
C LYS A 61 47.37 -11.44 27.90
N VAL A 62 47.00 -10.64 26.92
CA VAL A 62 45.88 -9.69 27.03
C VAL A 62 44.59 -10.40 26.64
N VAL A 63 43.70 -10.58 27.63
CA VAL A 63 42.36 -11.15 27.42
C VAL A 63 41.33 -10.10 27.86
N MET A 64 40.50 -9.65 26.93
CA MET A 64 39.48 -8.64 27.17
C MET A 64 38.11 -9.19 26.82
N LEU A 65 37.09 -8.85 27.63
CA LEU A 65 35.70 -9.11 27.40
C LEU A 65 34.96 -7.78 27.25
N LYS A 66 34.25 -7.62 26.16
CA LYS A 66 33.40 -6.44 25.90
C LYS A 66 31.94 -6.83 25.94
N ALA A 67 31.11 -6.04 26.63
CA ALA A 67 29.68 -6.25 26.63
C ALA A 67 29.11 -6.15 25.21
N GLY A 68 28.12 -6.97 24.87
CA GLY A 68 27.36 -6.87 23.62
C GLY A 68 26.57 -5.55 23.59
N THR A 69 26.42 -5.00 22.40
CA THR A 69 25.51 -3.87 22.11
C THR A 69 24.60 -4.26 20.95
N PRO A 70 23.35 -3.78 20.89
CA PRO A 70 22.49 -3.98 19.72
C PRO A 70 23.21 -3.52 18.44
N ALA A 71 23.00 -4.25 17.35
CA ALA A 71 23.50 -3.84 16.04
C ALA A 71 22.78 -2.55 15.58
N PRO A 72 23.52 -1.58 15.02
CA PRO A 72 22.89 -0.36 14.49
C PRO A 72 22.04 -0.71 13.27
N VAL A 73 20.93 0.00 13.09
CA VAL A 73 20.03 -0.18 11.91
C VAL A 73 20.78 0.05 10.59
N ILE A 74 21.70 1.01 10.55
CA ILE A 74 22.59 1.24 9.42
C ILE A 74 24.02 1.40 9.96
N PRO A 75 24.96 0.51 9.60
CA PRO A 75 26.37 0.61 10.03
C PRO A 75 26.96 1.97 9.71
N HIS A 76 27.73 2.51 10.65
CA HIS A 76 28.40 3.82 10.54
C HIS A 76 27.46 5.02 10.35
N SER A 77 26.19 4.88 10.71
CA SER A 77 25.20 5.96 10.72
C SER A 77 24.76 6.29 12.16
N PHE A 78 24.31 7.54 12.35
CA PHE A 78 23.72 7.99 13.61
C PHE A 78 22.21 7.74 13.68
N THR A 79 21.61 7.19 12.62
CA THR A 79 20.14 6.98 12.60
C THR A 79 19.73 5.88 13.58
N SER A 80 18.62 6.13 14.27
CA SER A 80 17.89 5.13 15.04
C SER A 80 16.77 4.50 14.19
N PRO A 81 16.19 3.36 14.61
CA PRO A 81 14.97 2.82 14.00
C PRO A 81 13.85 3.86 13.90
N SER A 82 13.59 4.63 14.97
CA SER A 82 12.52 5.64 15.02
C SER A 82 12.74 6.80 14.03
N VAL A 83 13.96 7.32 13.89
CA VAL A 83 14.27 8.39 12.92
C VAL A 83 14.08 7.88 11.50
N LEU A 84 14.56 6.67 11.19
CA LEU A 84 14.41 6.10 9.86
C LEU A 84 12.94 5.76 9.55
N SER A 85 12.20 5.23 10.52
CA SER A 85 10.75 4.99 10.39
C SER A 85 9.98 6.28 10.14
N GLN A 86 10.36 7.39 10.83
CA GLN A 86 9.76 8.70 10.58
C GLN A 86 10.03 9.20 9.15
N VAL A 87 11.29 9.09 8.67
CA VAL A 87 11.65 9.45 7.29
C VAL A 87 10.83 8.66 6.28
N ILE A 88 10.63 7.36 6.52
CA ILE A 88 9.83 6.47 5.68
C ILE A 88 8.37 6.88 5.71
N THR A 89 7.80 7.07 6.90
CA THR A 89 6.39 7.44 7.09
C THR A 89 6.09 8.79 6.44
N ASP A 90 6.93 9.79 6.65
CA ASP A 90 6.74 11.10 6.04
C ASP A 90 6.76 11.01 4.50
N LYS A 91 7.69 10.24 3.93
CA LYS A 91 7.79 10.13 2.49
C LYS A 91 6.64 9.32 1.87
N PHE A 92 6.30 8.16 2.42
CA PHE A 92 5.45 7.18 1.77
C PHE A 92 4.01 7.14 2.28
N VAL A 93 3.76 7.61 3.52
CA VAL A 93 2.41 7.73 4.10
C VAL A 93 1.90 9.15 3.99
N ASN A 94 2.73 10.14 4.40
CA ASN A 94 2.39 11.57 4.39
C ASN A 94 2.71 12.26 3.05
N HIS A 95 3.27 11.52 2.09
CA HIS A 95 3.64 11.99 0.74
C HIS A 95 4.60 13.19 0.74
N MET A 96 5.41 13.36 1.80
CA MET A 96 6.36 14.46 1.95
C MET A 96 7.70 14.14 1.26
N PRO A 97 8.10 14.85 0.20
CA PRO A 97 9.39 14.64 -0.47
C PRO A 97 10.57 14.90 0.47
N LEU A 98 11.68 14.18 0.25
CA LEU A 98 12.87 14.28 1.10
C LEU A 98 13.43 15.72 1.21
N TYR A 99 13.29 16.55 0.17
CA TYR A 99 13.73 17.95 0.24
C TYR A 99 12.92 18.81 1.21
N ARG A 100 11.63 18.48 1.43
CA ARG A 100 10.79 19.13 2.45
C ARG A 100 11.13 18.59 3.83
N GLN A 101 11.39 17.29 3.94
CA GLN A 101 11.84 16.69 5.20
C GLN A 101 13.19 17.26 5.65
N GLU A 102 14.14 17.48 4.73
CA GLU A 102 15.43 18.13 5.02
C GLU A 102 15.24 19.50 5.71
N ALA A 103 14.29 20.30 5.20
CA ALA A 103 13.96 21.58 5.82
C ALA A 103 13.27 21.41 7.19
N GLU A 104 12.43 20.38 7.38
CA GLU A 104 11.77 20.10 8.65
C GLU A 104 12.75 19.61 9.70
N TRP A 105 13.61 18.64 9.38
CA TRP A 105 14.65 18.16 10.28
C TRP A 105 15.57 19.29 10.75
N LYS A 106 15.91 20.20 9.85
CA LYS A 106 16.72 21.39 10.20
C LYS A 106 16.00 22.31 11.19
N ARG A 107 14.67 22.50 11.05
CA ARG A 107 13.87 23.28 12.05
C ARG A 107 13.83 22.60 13.41
N LEU A 108 13.88 21.26 13.43
CA LEU A 108 13.95 20.48 14.68
C LEU A 108 15.37 20.40 15.26
N GLY A 109 16.36 21.05 14.63
CA GLY A 109 17.76 21.11 15.10
C GLY A 109 18.65 19.98 14.59
N LEU A 110 18.18 19.15 13.65
CA LEU A 110 18.97 18.06 13.04
C LEU A 110 19.35 18.42 11.60
N ASP A 111 20.63 18.52 11.32
CA ASP A 111 21.15 18.72 9.94
C ASP A 111 21.20 17.36 9.21
N LEU A 112 20.10 16.99 8.61
CA LEU A 112 19.90 15.72 7.91
C LEU A 112 19.62 15.95 6.42
N SER A 113 20.63 15.69 5.57
CA SER A 113 20.50 15.92 4.15
C SER A 113 19.58 14.93 3.45
N ARG A 114 18.86 15.39 2.40
CA ARG A 114 18.04 14.52 1.54
C ARG A 114 18.84 13.38 0.91
N THR A 115 20.11 13.56 0.64
CA THR A 115 21.00 12.52 0.10
C THR A 115 21.24 11.44 1.14
N THR A 116 21.48 11.81 2.39
CA THR A 116 21.63 10.86 3.50
C THR A 116 20.35 10.05 3.70
N MET A 117 19.20 10.72 3.76
CA MET A 117 17.89 10.04 3.86
C MET A 117 17.66 9.08 2.69
N ALA A 118 17.94 9.49 1.44
CA ALA A 118 17.78 8.62 0.27
C ALA A 118 18.67 7.37 0.35
N ASN A 119 19.93 7.52 0.81
CA ASN A 119 20.83 6.39 1.00
C ASN A 119 20.34 5.45 2.10
N TRP A 120 19.83 5.96 3.20
CA TRP A 120 19.24 5.15 4.27
C TRP A 120 18.06 4.32 3.76
N LEU A 121 17.15 4.92 2.97
CA LEU A 121 16.01 4.21 2.36
C LEU A 121 16.49 3.07 1.45
N ILE A 122 17.50 3.30 0.63
CA ILE A 122 18.06 2.29 -0.29
C ILE A 122 18.72 1.15 0.49
N ILE A 123 19.48 1.48 1.55
CA ILE A 123 20.15 0.46 2.38
C ILE A 123 19.10 -0.37 3.13
N ALA A 124 18.16 0.28 3.82
CA ALA A 124 17.12 -0.43 4.56
C ALA A 124 16.25 -1.31 3.65
N SER A 125 15.93 -0.83 2.44
CA SER A 125 15.22 -1.61 1.44
C SER A 125 15.98 -2.89 1.10
N ARG A 126 17.27 -2.77 0.76
CA ARG A 126 18.08 -3.91 0.35
C ARG A 126 18.29 -4.92 1.47
N GLU A 127 18.63 -4.44 2.67
CA GLU A 127 19.04 -5.31 3.77
C GLU A 127 17.84 -5.93 4.52
N TYR A 128 16.73 -5.19 4.62
CA TYR A 128 15.62 -5.59 5.49
C TYR A 128 14.29 -5.80 4.75
N PHE A 129 13.92 -4.89 3.84
CA PHE A 129 12.56 -4.89 3.30
C PHE A 129 12.37 -5.84 2.12
N ILE A 130 13.35 -5.91 1.21
CA ILE A 130 13.28 -6.83 0.06
C ILE A 130 13.17 -8.30 0.51
N PRO A 131 13.92 -8.80 1.49
CA PRO A 131 13.74 -10.16 1.99
C PRO A 131 12.32 -10.44 2.49
N ILE A 132 11.69 -9.50 3.21
CA ILE A 132 10.31 -9.61 3.68
C ILE A 132 9.33 -9.61 2.50
N VAL A 133 9.50 -8.69 1.54
CA VAL A 133 8.66 -8.60 0.33
C VAL A 133 8.77 -9.87 -0.51
N ASN A 134 9.97 -10.45 -0.65
CA ASN A 134 10.16 -11.73 -1.35
C ASN A 134 9.37 -12.86 -0.65
N ARG A 135 9.39 -12.89 0.67
CA ARG A 135 8.58 -13.87 1.42
C ARG A 135 7.08 -13.64 1.25
N MET A 136 6.64 -12.38 1.25
CA MET A 136 5.25 -12.04 0.93
C MET A 136 4.86 -12.50 -0.50
N HIS A 137 5.77 -12.36 -1.47
CA HIS A 137 5.54 -12.82 -2.83
C HIS A 137 5.34 -14.35 -2.89
N GLU A 138 6.19 -15.13 -2.20
CA GLU A 138 6.04 -16.59 -2.12
C GLU A 138 4.68 -17.03 -1.53
N ILE A 139 4.11 -16.21 -0.65
CA ILE A 139 2.79 -16.44 -0.07
C ILE A 139 1.69 -16.00 -1.04
N LEU A 140 1.86 -14.83 -1.65
CA LEU A 140 0.88 -14.23 -2.54
C LEU A 140 0.60 -15.10 -3.77
N VAL A 141 1.63 -15.69 -4.39
CA VAL A 141 1.45 -16.54 -5.59
C VAL A 141 0.78 -17.88 -5.31
N LYS A 142 0.54 -18.22 -4.04
CA LYS A 142 -0.24 -19.40 -3.63
C LYS A 142 -1.72 -19.10 -3.42
N GLU A 143 -2.11 -17.84 -3.46
CA GLU A 143 -3.51 -17.43 -3.38
C GLU A 143 -4.28 -17.88 -4.63
N LYS A 144 -5.58 -18.10 -4.49
CA LYS A 144 -6.45 -18.48 -5.62
C LYS A 144 -6.84 -17.28 -6.50
N TYR A 145 -6.85 -16.07 -5.93
CA TYR A 145 -7.28 -14.85 -6.60
C TYR A 145 -6.30 -13.73 -6.35
N LEU A 146 -5.88 -13.07 -7.42
CA LEU A 146 -5.04 -11.90 -7.36
C LEU A 146 -5.63 -10.75 -8.18
N HIS A 147 -5.36 -9.55 -7.74
CA HIS A 147 -5.51 -8.34 -8.55
C HIS A 147 -4.15 -7.91 -9.10
N SER A 148 -4.15 -7.29 -10.26
CA SER A 148 -2.97 -6.60 -10.80
C SER A 148 -3.34 -5.35 -11.57
N ASP A 149 -2.49 -4.32 -11.41
CA ASP A 149 -2.55 -3.06 -12.15
C ASP A 149 -1.14 -2.48 -12.28
N GLU A 150 -0.92 -1.51 -13.14
CA GLU A 150 0.35 -0.83 -13.26
C GLU A 150 0.19 0.66 -13.58
N THR A 151 1.16 1.45 -13.19
CA THR A 151 1.22 2.88 -13.51
C THR A 151 2.62 3.29 -13.94
N SER A 152 2.71 4.29 -14.82
CA SER A 152 4.01 4.80 -15.26
C SER A 152 4.75 5.51 -14.12
N VAL A 153 6.07 5.38 -14.10
CA VAL A 153 6.98 6.13 -13.26
C VAL A 153 8.15 6.62 -14.09
N GLN A 154 8.71 7.79 -13.75
CA GLN A 154 9.91 8.30 -14.39
C GLN A 154 11.13 7.99 -13.52
N VAL A 155 12.19 7.44 -14.14
CA VAL A 155 13.49 7.20 -13.50
C VAL A 155 14.54 7.93 -14.33
N LEU A 156 15.24 8.90 -13.71
CA LEU A 156 16.14 9.78 -14.46
C LEU A 156 17.40 9.05 -14.95
N ASN A 157 18.01 8.24 -14.09
CA ASN A 157 19.21 7.48 -14.39
C ASN A 157 18.89 6.00 -14.64
N GLU A 158 18.06 5.74 -15.64
CA GLU A 158 17.75 4.39 -16.11
C GLU A 158 18.83 3.92 -17.10
N PRO A 159 19.56 2.83 -16.85
CA PRO A 159 20.58 2.35 -17.77
C PRO A 159 20.05 2.12 -19.17
N GLY A 160 20.73 2.69 -20.17
CA GLY A 160 20.40 2.52 -21.59
C GLY A 160 19.14 3.27 -22.07
N LYS A 161 18.59 4.18 -21.25
CA LYS A 161 17.37 4.94 -21.60
C LYS A 161 17.53 6.43 -21.33
N PRO A 162 16.89 7.29 -22.14
CA PRO A 162 16.78 8.72 -21.83
C PRO A 162 15.94 8.95 -20.57
N ALA A 163 16.26 10.03 -19.83
CA ALA A 163 15.55 10.41 -18.61
C ALA A 163 14.04 10.64 -18.78
N THR A 164 13.58 10.90 -20.03
CA THR A 164 12.16 11.08 -20.39
C THR A 164 11.40 9.78 -20.60
N SER A 165 12.10 8.63 -20.57
CA SER A 165 11.49 7.31 -20.76
C SER A 165 10.50 7.00 -19.66
N LYS A 166 9.45 6.24 -20.00
CA LYS A 166 8.50 5.71 -19.04
C LYS A 166 8.99 4.35 -18.55
N SER A 167 9.15 4.23 -17.26
CA SER A 167 9.23 2.97 -16.53
C SER A 167 7.90 2.72 -15.82
N TYR A 168 7.73 1.61 -15.13
CA TYR A 168 6.44 1.23 -14.56
C TYR A 168 6.58 0.75 -13.12
N MET A 169 5.58 1.08 -12.32
CA MET A 169 5.33 0.50 -11.02
C MET A 169 4.12 -0.42 -11.16
N TRP A 170 4.34 -1.70 -10.99
CA TRP A 170 3.32 -2.74 -10.95
C TRP A 170 2.83 -2.91 -9.52
N VAL A 171 1.57 -3.27 -9.36
CA VAL A 171 1.02 -3.67 -8.08
C VAL A 171 0.30 -5.00 -8.25
N TYR A 172 0.53 -5.90 -7.30
CA TYR A 172 -0.13 -7.19 -7.19
C TYR A 172 -0.71 -7.32 -5.80
N SER A 173 -1.95 -7.72 -5.70
CA SER A 173 -2.60 -7.79 -4.40
C SER A 173 -3.52 -9.00 -4.25
N SER A 174 -3.64 -9.48 -3.02
CA SER A 174 -4.69 -10.43 -2.66
C SER A 174 -6.06 -9.77 -2.75
N ILE A 175 -7.12 -10.55 -2.88
CA ILE A 175 -8.51 -10.07 -2.80
C ILE A 175 -8.84 -9.60 -1.38
N ARG A 176 -9.99 -8.91 -1.25
CA ARG A 176 -10.47 -8.37 0.04
C ARG A 176 -10.70 -9.46 1.09
N GLU A 177 -11.16 -10.63 0.66
CA GLU A 177 -11.54 -11.78 1.48
C GLU A 177 -10.35 -12.66 1.89
N SER A 178 -9.11 -12.33 1.46
CA SER A 178 -7.92 -13.05 1.88
C SER A 178 -7.68 -12.91 3.39
N SER A 179 -7.37 -14.02 4.06
CA SER A 179 -6.96 -14.03 5.46
C SER A 179 -5.56 -13.44 5.68
N LYS A 180 -4.80 -13.28 4.61
CA LYS A 180 -3.45 -12.70 4.60
C LYS A 180 -3.40 -11.56 3.57
N PRO A 181 -3.95 -10.38 3.89
CA PRO A 181 -3.95 -9.27 2.96
C PRO A 181 -2.52 -8.83 2.58
N ILE A 182 -2.16 -8.96 1.32
CA ILE A 182 -0.83 -8.62 0.78
C ILE A 182 -0.99 -7.60 -0.34
N ARG A 183 -0.06 -6.63 -0.41
CA ARG A 183 0.09 -5.64 -1.46
C ARG A 183 1.56 -5.56 -1.83
N ILE A 184 1.92 -5.97 -3.05
CA ILE A 184 3.31 -5.92 -3.52
C ILE A 184 3.42 -4.94 -4.67
N PHE A 185 4.32 -3.99 -4.53
CA PHE A 185 4.73 -3.08 -5.58
C PHE A 185 6.04 -3.58 -6.19
N GLU A 186 6.14 -3.53 -7.51
CA GLU A 186 7.33 -3.94 -8.24
C GLU A 186 7.68 -2.91 -9.30
N TYR A 187 8.91 -2.39 -9.24
CA TYR A 187 9.44 -1.51 -10.26
C TYR A 187 9.96 -2.32 -11.46
N LYS A 188 9.61 -1.88 -12.67
CA LYS A 188 10.15 -2.44 -13.93
C LYS A 188 10.48 -1.32 -14.91
N PRO A 189 11.55 -1.50 -15.71
CA PRO A 189 11.97 -0.49 -16.68
C PRO A 189 10.99 -0.30 -17.83
N ASP A 190 10.11 -1.24 -18.10
CA ASP A 190 9.14 -1.20 -19.19
C ASP A 190 7.82 -1.92 -18.86
N ARG A 191 6.89 -1.93 -19.83
CA ARG A 191 5.58 -2.59 -19.71
C ARG A 191 5.51 -3.87 -20.54
N LYS A 192 6.60 -4.62 -20.67
CA LYS A 192 6.61 -5.87 -21.43
C LYS A 192 5.90 -6.98 -20.67
N ALA A 193 5.34 -7.94 -21.44
CA ALA A 193 4.63 -9.11 -20.91
C ALA A 193 5.52 -10.01 -20.02
N GLU A 194 6.83 -10.03 -20.27
CA GLU A 194 7.81 -10.80 -19.50
C GLU A 194 7.81 -10.41 -18.00
N ASN A 195 7.49 -9.14 -17.70
CA ASN A 195 7.47 -8.66 -16.31
C ASN A 195 6.38 -9.33 -15.47
N PRO A 196 5.07 -9.23 -15.82
CA PRO A 196 4.04 -9.94 -15.08
C PRO A 196 4.15 -11.47 -15.21
N GLN A 197 4.63 -12.01 -16.32
CA GLN A 197 4.86 -13.46 -16.46
C GLN A 197 5.87 -13.97 -15.43
N LYS A 198 6.98 -13.23 -15.21
CA LYS A 198 7.97 -13.58 -14.20
C LYS A 198 7.44 -13.43 -12.78
N PHE A 199 6.68 -12.37 -12.49
CA PHE A 199 6.11 -12.16 -11.15
C PHE A 199 5.09 -13.27 -10.81
N LEU A 200 4.27 -13.64 -11.79
CA LEU A 200 3.21 -14.65 -11.63
C LEU A 200 3.70 -16.07 -11.90
N GLU A 201 5.01 -16.28 -12.02
CA GLU A 201 5.58 -17.63 -12.07
C GLU A 201 5.13 -18.43 -10.84
N ASN A 202 4.61 -19.63 -11.05
CA ASN A 202 3.99 -20.48 -10.04
C ASN A 202 2.62 -20.01 -9.48
N PHE A 203 2.04 -18.96 -10.00
CA PHE A 203 0.65 -18.62 -9.69
C PHE A 203 -0.31 -19.44 -10.58
N SER A 204 -1.29 -20.07 -9.94
CA SER A 204 -2.38 -20.77 -10.64
C SER A 204 -3.69 -20.37 -10.01
N GLY A 205 -4.50 -19.61 -10.74
CA GLY A 205 -5.74 -19.06 -10.22
C GLY A 205 -6.35 -17.98 -11.10
N THR A 206 -7.20 -17.14 -10.52
CA THR A 206 -7.87 -16.04 -11.24
C THR A 206 -7.14 -14.71 -11.01
N LEU A 207 -6.71 -14.10 -12.11
CA LEU A 207 -6.11 -12.75 -12.10
C LEU A 207 -7.14 -11.71 -12.55
N ILE A 208 -7.45 -10.76 -11.68
CA ILE A 208 -8.35 -9.64 -11.93
C ILE A 208 -7.53 -8.44 -12.40
N SER A 209 -7.79 -7.93 -13.62
CA SER A 209 -7.01 -6.83 -14.21
C SER A 209 -7.84 -5.93 -15.13
N ASP A 210 -7.19 -4.92 -15.72
CA ASP A 210 -7.79 -4.00 -16.70
C ASP A 210 -7.94 -4.59 -18.10
N GLY A 211 -7.41 -5.79 -18.34
CA GLY A 211 -7.38 -6.44 -19.68
C GLY A 211 -6.12 -6.07 -20.48
N TYR A 212 -5.04 -5.66 -19.83
CA TYR A 212 -3.75 -5.49 -20.48
C TYR A 212 -3.25 -6.83 -21.05
N GLY A 213 -2.87 -6.82 -22.33
CA GLY A 213 -2.44 -8.05 -23.05
C GLY A 213 -1.19 -8.74 -22.49
N GLY A 214 -0.40 -8.07 -21.66
CA GLY A 214 0.77 -8.66 -21.00
C GLY A 214 0.45 -9.76 -19.99
N TYR A 215 -0.79 -9.84 -19.53
CA TYR A 215 -1.27 -10.92 -18.65
C TYR A 215 -1.79 -12.14 -19.41
N ASN A 216 -1.84 -12.08 -20.75
CA ASN A 216 -2.32 -13.19 -21.54
C ASN A 216 -1.28 -14.32 -21.60
N ASN A 217 -1.78 -15.54 -21.74
CA ASN A 217 -0.96 -16.76 -21.94
C ASN A 217 0.00 -17.08 -20.76
N ILE A 218 -0.34 -16.69 -19.55
CA ILE A 218 0.33 -17.20 -18.34
C ILE A 218 -0.30 -18.54 -18.00
N GLU A 219 0.52 -19.58 -17.91
CA GLU A 219 0.05 -20.94 -17.64
C GLU A 219 -0.66 -21.03 -16.29
N GLY A 220 -1.79 -21.69 -16.23
CA GLY A 220 -2.60 -21.86 -15.01
C GLY A 220 -3.42 -20.62 -14.61
N VAL A 221 -3.32 -19.52 -15.37
CA VAL A 221 -4.01 -18.26 -15.02
C VAL A 221 -5.30 -18.07 -15.82
N VAL A 222 -6.40 -17.85 -15.10
CA VAL A 222 -7.68 -17.40 -15.66
C VAL A 222 -7.77 -15.88 -15.53
N ASN A 223 -7.84 -15.16 -16.65
CA ASN A 223 -7.96 -13.71 -16.63
C ASN A 223 -9.43 -13.29 -16.45
N ALA A 224 -9.72 -12.53 -15.37
CA ALA A 224 -10.99 -11.83 -15.15
C ALA A 224 -10.79 -10.33 -15.40
N TYR A 225 -11.64 -9.74 -16.25
CA TYR A 225 -11.46 -8.36 -16.67
C TYR A 225 -12.48 -7.41 -16.06
N CYS A 226 -12.03 -6.18 -15.88
CA CYS A 226 -12.75 -5.11 -15.18
C CYS A 226 -13.83 -4.47 -16.07
N TRP A 227 -15.09 -4.60 -15.70
CA TRP A 227 -16.22 -3.91 -16.37
C TRP A 227 -16.18 -2.38 -16.24
N ALA A 228 -15.51 -1.85 -15.21
CA ALA A 228 -15.35 -0.40 -15.09
C ALA A 228 -14.49 0.17 -16.24
N HIS A 229 -13.45 -0.57 -16.66
CA HIS A 229 -12.65 -0.20 -17.82
C HIS A 229 -13.45 -0.29 -19.13
N ALA A 230 -14.22 -1.35 -19.32
CA ALA A 230 -15.15 -1.43 -20.47
C ALA A 230 -16.12 -0.24 -20.46
N ARG A 231 -16.78 0.03 -19.33
CA ARG A 231 -17.68 1.18 -19.16
C ARG A 231 -17.01 2.52 -19.50
N ARG A 232 -15.77 2.73 -19.08
CA ARG A 232 -14.99 3.94 -19.36
C ARG A 232 -14.81 4.16 -20.87
N LYS A 233 -14.56 3.10 -21.67
CA LYS A 233 -14.44 3.20 -23.12
C LYS A 233 -15.72 3.70 -23.79
N PHE A 234 -16.88 3.22 -23.35
CA PHE A 234 -18.18 3.72 -23.83
C PHE A 234 -18.43 5.17 -23.37
N TYR A 235 -18.04 5.53 -22.14
CA TYR A 235 -18.17 6.89 -21.64
C TYR A 235 -17.33 7.89 -22.44
N GLU A 236 -16.08 7.55 -22.74
CA GLU A 236 -15.17 8.36 -23.56
C GLU A 236 -15.64 8.51 -25.03
N ALA A 237 -16.55 7.64 -25.46
CA ALA A 237 -17.15 7.66 -26.78
C ALA A 237 -18.42 8.51 -26.87
N LEU A 238 -18.94 9.04 -25.75
CA LEU A 238 -20.05 9.98 -25.76
C LEU A 238 -19.66 11.27 -26.48
N PRO A 239 -20.60 11.93 -27.19
CA PRO A 239 -20.38 13.25 -27.73
C PRO A 239 -20.16 14.28 -26.60
N ALA A 240 -19.44 15.35 -26.91
CA ALA A 240 -19.18 16.43 -25.95
C ALA A 240 -20.47 17.17 -25.53
N ASP A 241 -21.45 17.24 -26.41
CA ASP A 241 -22.78 17.76 -26.11
C ASP A 241 -23.67 16.59 -25.61
N MET A 242 -24.02 16.63 -24.34
CA MET A 242 -24.83 15.60 -23.69
C MET A 242 -26.30 15.59 -24.11
N LYS A 243 -26.80 16.69 -24.79
CA LYS A 243 -28.20 16.76 -25.23
C LYS A 243 -28.53 15.74 -26.31
N ASP A 244 -27.55 15.39 -27.15
CA ASP A 244 -27.72 14.43 -28.25
C ASP A 244 -27.18 13.02 -27.88
N ALA A 245 -26.83 12.79 -26.61
CA ALA A 245 -26.20 11.54 -26.20
C ALA A 245 -27.17 10.35 -26.20
N SER A 246 -28.46 10.56 -25.93
CA SER A 246 -29.46 9.50 -25.68
C SER A 246 -29.64 8.53 -26.87
N ASP A 247 -29.45 8.99 -28.08
CA ASP A 247 -29.65 8.21 -29.32
C ASP A 247 -28.38 7.58 -29.85
N THR A 248 -27.26 7.70 -29.10
CA THR A 248 -25.99 7.17 -29.52
C THR A 248 -25.77 5.70 -29.07
N LEU A 249 -24.97 4.96 -29.88
CA LEU A 249 -24.51 3.63 -29.49
C LEU A 249 -23.73 3.64 -28.17
N ALA A 250 -22.97 4.72 -27.89
CA ALA A 250 -22.20 4.87 -26.65
C ALA A 250 -23.12 4.93 -25.42
N TYR A 251 -24.20 5.68 -25.50
CA TYR A 251 -25.18 5.76 -24.43
C TYR A 251 -25.95 4.45 -24.22
N THR A 252 -26.31 3.77 -25.31
CA THR A 252 -26.95 2.45 -25.26
C THR A 252 -26.05 1.44 -24.55
N GLY A 253 -24.74 1.38 -24.89
CA GLY A 253 -23.76 0.52 -24.21
C GLY A 253 -23.65 0.84 -22.73
N LEU A 254 -23.58 2.12 -22.35
CA LEU A 254 -23.56 2.56 -20.96
C LEU A 254 -24.80 2.14 -20.17
N LYS A 255 -26.00 2.27 -20.76
CA LYS A 255 -27.25 1.82 -20.11
C LYS A 255 -27.26 0.32 -19.86
N LYS A 256 -26.81 -0.48 -20.84
CA LYS A 256 -26.71 -1.94 -20.67
C LYS A 256 -25.75 -2.30 -19.54
N ILE A 257 -24.54 -1.71 -19.50
CA ILE A 257 -23.55 -1.94 -18.45
C ILE A 257 -24.06 -1.45 -17.09
N ALA A 258 -24.77 -0.32 -17.02
CA ALA A 258 -25.30 0.22 -15.76
C ALA A 258 -26.25 -0.76 -15.03
N LYS A 259 -27.02 -1.58 -15.77
CA LYS A 259 -27.87 -2.62 -15.18
C LYS A 259 -27.06 -3.67 -14.43
N LEU A 260 -25.89 -4.06 -14.95
CA LEU A 260 -24.98 -5.00 -14.30
C LEU A 260 -24.45 -4.43 -13.00
N PHE A 261 -24.02 -3.16 -13.01
CA PHE A 261 -23.56 -2.48 -11.80
C PHE A 261 -24.65 -2.33 -10.73
N ALA A 262 -25.91 -2.16 -11.13
CA ALA A 262 -27.03 -2.09 -10.20
C ALA A 262 -27.22 -3.43 -9.46
N ILE A 263 -27.17 -4.56 -10.19
CA ILE A 263 -27.25 -5.90 -9.58
C ILE A 263 -26.08 -6.13 -8.63
N GLU A 264 -24.85 -5.86 -9.03
CA GLU A 264 -23.67 -6.05 -8.19
C GLU A 264 -23.73 -5.22 -6.88
N LYS A 265 -24.30 -4.03 -6.94
CA LYS A 265 -24.54 -3.19 -5.75
C LYS A 265 -25.55 -3.83 -4.78
N GLU A 266 -26.59 -4.47 -5.30
CA GLU A 266 -27.62 -5.15 -4.48
C GLU A 266 -27.04 -6.37 -3.76
N ILE A 267 -26.11 -7.08 -4.39
CA ILE A 267 -25.57 -8.35 -3.89
C ILE A 267 -24.20 -8.22 -3.19
N ASP A 268 -23.66 -7.02 -3.03
CA ASP A 268 -22.27 -6.79 -2.55
C ASP A 268 -21.97 -7.50 -1.23
N THR A 269 -22.93 -7.52 -0.31
CA THR A 269 -22.78 -8.11 1.03
C THR A 269 -23.19 -9.57 1.15
N LEU A 270 -23.66 -10.18 0.06
CA LEU A 270 -24.13 -11.58 0.09
C LEU A 270 -22.95 -12.58 0.09
N PRO A 271 -23.15 -13.79 0.61
CA PRO A 271 -22.21 -14.90 0.46
C PRO A 271 -21.87 -15.20 -1.01
N PRO A 272 -20.66 -15.72 -1.29
CA PRO A 272 -20.23 -16.00 -2.68
C PRO A 272 -21.20 -16.90 -3.46
N GLU A 273 -21.76 -17.94 -2.83
CA GLU A 273 -22.68 -18.87 -3.48
C GLU A 273 -23.98 -18.18 -3.90
N ASP A 274 -24.49 -17.25 -3.10
CA ASP A 274 -25.72 -16.51 -3.41
C ASP A 274 -25.45 -15.45 -4.49
N LYS A 275 -24.26 -14.84 -4.50
CA LYS A 275 -23.82 -13.98 -5.61
C LYS A 275 -23.85 -14.74 -6.94
N VAL A 276 -23.29 -15.95 -7.00
CA VAL A 276 -23.28 -16.77 -8.22
C VAL A 276 -24.71 -17.05 -8.69
N LYS A 277 -25.61 -17.47 -7.81
CA LYS A 277 -27.02 -17.76 -8.18
C LYS A 277 -27.70 -16.54 -8.82
N ILE A 278 -27.58 -15.36 -8.16
CA ILE A 278 -28.20 -14.13 -8.66
C ILE A 278 -27.53 -13.67 -9.97
N ARG A 279 -26.22 -13.80 -10.09
CA ARG A 279 -25.48 -13.48 -11.31
C ARG A 279 -25.92 -14.37 -12.47
N GLN A 280 -26.09 -15.67 -12.26
CA GLN A 280 -26.58 -16.59 -13.29
C GLN A 280 -28.02 -16.26 -13.70
N GLU A 281 -28.89 -15.93 -12.74
CA GLU A 281 -30.29 -15.63 -13.00
C GLU A 281 -30.50 -14.25 -13.65
N LYS A 282 -29.85 -13.20 -13.09
CA LYS A 282 -30.12 -11.81 -13.50
C LYS A 282 -29.02 -11.21 -14.39
N SER A 283 -27.74 -11.42 -14.06
CA SER A 283 -26.64 -10.74 -14.76
C SER A 283 -26.29 -11.43 -16.08
N LYS A 284 -26.27 -12.77 -16.12
CA LYS A 284 -25.92 -13.52 -17.33
C LYS A 284 -26.79 -13.18 -18.54
N PRO A 285 -28.12 -13.13 -18.46
CA PRO A 285 -28.95 -12.72 -19.59
C PRO A 285 -28.63 -11.30 -20.08
N LEU A 286 -28.32 -10.38 -19.16
CA LEU A 286 -27.94 -9.01 -19.52
C LEU A 286 -26.54 -8.94 -20.19
N VAL A 287 -25.61 -9.78 -19.76
CA VAL A 287 -24.29 -9.92 -20.37
C VAL A 287 -24.42 -10.52 -21.77
N ASP A 288 -25.25 -11.55 -21.96
CA ASP A 288 -25.53 -12.15 -23.26
C ASP A 288 -26.18 -11.12 -24.22
N ASP A 289 -27.18 -10.35 -23.76
CA ASP A 289 -27.80 -9.26 -24.51
C ASP A 289 -26.79 -8.14 -24.85
N PHE A 290 -25.88 -7.81 -23.93
CA PHE A 290 -24.84 -6.81 -24.19
C PHE A 290 -23.87 -7.25 -25.30
N PHE A 291 -23.37 -8.49 -25.27
CA PHE A 291 -22.42 -8.98 -26.27
C PHE A 291 -23.09 -9.22 -27.62
N SER A 292 -24.35 -9.72 -27.66
CA SER A 292 -25.14 -9.80 -28.87
C SER A 292 -25.32 -8.40 -29.51
N TRP A 293 -25.68 -7.41 -28.69
CA TRP A 293 -25.79 -6.04 -29.15
C TRP A 293 -24.44 -5.47 -29.62
N CYS A 294 -23.30 -5.78 -28.95
CA CYS A 294 -21.97 -5.34 -29.40
C CYS A 294 -21.65 -5.90 -30.79
N ALA A 295 -21.95 -7.17 -31.05
CA ALA A 295 -21.73 -7.80 -32.36
C ALA A 295 -22.54 -7.11 -33.48
N ASP A 296 -23.80 -6.78 -33.23
CA ASP A 296 -24.66 -6.06 -34.16
C ASP A 296 -24.18 -4.60 -34.37
N ALA A 297 -23.81 -3.93 -33.28
CA ALA A 297 -23.36 -2.52 -33.30
C ALA A 297 -21.99 -2.36 -33.98
N GLN A 298 -21.12 -3.38 -33.95
CA GLN A 298 -19.84 -3.37 -34.64
C GLN A 298 -20.01 -3.12 -36.14
N ASN A 299 -21.00 -3.75 -36.75
CA ASN A 299 -21.31 -3.59 -38.20
C ASN A 299 -21.86 -2.21 -38.53
N LYS A 300 -22.37 -1.46 -37.53
CA LYS A 300 -22.97 -0.11 -37.70
C LYS A 300 -22.00 1.01 -37.29
N SER A 301 -20.79 0.69 -36.87
CA SER A 301 -19.81 1.65 -36.37
C SER A 301 -18.52 1.61 -37.18
N LEU A 302 -17.90 2.79 -37.36
CA LEU A 302 -16.57 2.86 -37.97
C LEU A 302 -15.54 2.33 -36.96
N THR A 303 -14.74 1.34 -37.36
CA THR A 303 -13.74 0.67 -36.50
C THR A 303 -12.76 1.64 -35.83
N ARG A 304 -12.40 2.75 -36.51
CA ARG A 304 -11.48 3.77 -35.99
C ARG A 304 -12.14 4.82 -35.10
N SER A 305 -13.48 4.87 -35.04
CA SER A 305 -14.20 5.77 -34.14
C SER A 305 -14.01 5.38 -32.67
N LYS A 306 -14.28 6.30 -31.75
CA LYS A 306 -14.24 6.03 -30.30
C LYS A 306 -15.20 4.90 -29.93
N ILE A 307 -16.42 4.90 -30.47
CA ILE A 307 -17.40 3.86 -30.19
C ILE A 307 -17.01 2.52 -30.81
N GLY A 308 -16.49 2.50 -32.06
CA GLY A 308 -15.98 1.26 -32.66
C GLY A 308 -14.85 0.64 -31.86
N LYS A 309 -13.94 1.45 -31.31
CA LYS A 309 -12.88 0.98 -30.40
C LYS A 309 -13.42 0.45 -29.08
N ALA A 310 -14.48 1.08 -28.51
CA ALA A 310 -15.11 0.62 -27.27
C ALA A 310 -15.78 -0.74 -27.45
N ILE A 311 -16.52 -0.93 -28.56
CA ILE A 311 -17.17 -2.18 -28.93
C ILE A 311 -16.12 -3.28 -29.15
N GLN A 312 -15.09 -2.99 -29.95
CA GLN A 312 -14.01 -3.95 -30.21
C GLN A 312 -13.27 -4.36 -28.92
N TYR A 313 -13.01 -3.40 -28.02
CA TYR A 313 -12.42 -3.69 -26.70
C TYR A 313 -13.28 -4.65 -25.90
N ALA A 314 -14.60 -4.42 -25.83
CA ALA A 314 -15.51 -5.30 -25.11
C ALA A 314 -15.53 -6.71 -25.72
N LEU A 315 -15.67 -6.84 -27.05
CA LEU A 315 -15.70 -8.12 -27.75
C LEU A 315 -14.39 -8.90 -27.58
N ASN A 316 -13.24 -8.23 -27.66
CA ASN A 316 -11.94 -8.87 -27.48
C ASN A 316 -11.75 -9.43 -26.06
N LEU A 317 -12.40 -8.83 -25.08
CA LEU A 317 -12.28 -9.20 -23.66
C LEU A 317 -13.47 -10.00 -23.13
N GLU A 318 -14.42 -10.40 -24.00
CA GLU A 318 -15.66 -11.07 -23.59
C GLU A 318 -15.43 -12.23 -22.64
N LYS A 319 -14.49 -13.14 -22.97
CA LYS A 319 -14.20 -14.33 -22.15
C LYS A 319 -13.87 -13.95 -20.70
N GLY A 320 -12.99 -12.98 -20.50
CA GLY A 320 -12.57 -12.52 -19.16
C GLY A 320 -13.63 -11.66 -18.46
N LEU A 321 -14.42 -10.88 -19.21
CA LEU A 321 -15.53 -10.11 -18.67
C LEU A 321 -16.69 -10.98 -18.15
N ARG A 322 -16.75 -12.26 -18.58
CA ARG A 322 -17.75 -13.23 -18.12
C ARG A 322 -17.34 -13.99 -16.86
N VAL A 323 -16.06 -14.05 -16.52
CA VAL A 323 -15.54 -14.89 -15.42
C VAL A 323 -16.24 -14.63 -14.08
N TYR A 324 -16.55 -13.36 -13.76
CA TYR A 324 -17.22 -13.02 -12.51
C TYR A 324 -18.60 -13.66 -12.33
N LEU A 325 -19.25 -14.09 -13.43
CA LEU A 325 -20.58 -14.69 -13.37
C LEU A 325 -20.55 -16.06 -12.67
N ASP A 326 -19.43 -16.77 -12.77
CA ASP A 326 -19.31 -18.16 -12.34
C ASP A 326 -18.61 -18.31 -10.98
N ASP A 327 -18.07 -17.22 -10.43
CA ASP A 327 -17.36 -17.23 -9.15
C ASP A 327 -17.69 -15.99 -8.31
N GLY A 328 -18.32 -16.21 -7.15
CA GLY A 328 -18.78 -15.13 -6.25
C GLY A 328 -17.67 -14.35 -5.56
N LEU A 329 -16.45 -14.88 -5.52
CA LEU A 329 -15.27 -14.18 -5.00
C LEU A 329 -14.57 -13.30 -6.06
N VAL A 330 -14.88 -13.54 -7.36
CA VAL A 330 -14.36 -12.68 -8.43
C VAL A 330 -15.21 -11.41 -8.51
N PRO A 331 -14.65 -10.22 -8.23
CA PRO A 331 -15.40 -8.98 -8.35
C PRO A 331 -15.59 -8.59 -9.83
N MET A 332 -16.69 -7.91 -10.12
CA MET A 332 -16.96 -7.35 -11.46
C MET A 332 -15.94 -6.26 -11.87
N THR A 333 -15.22 -5.68 -10.92
CA THR A 333 -14.31 -4.55 -11.17
C THR A 333 -12.97 -4.73 -10.47
N ASN A 334 -11.91 -4.12 -11.03
CA ASN A 334 -10.58 -4.03 -10.43
C ASN A 334 -10.42 -2.81 -9.51
N SER A 335 -11.51 -2.28 -8.96
CA SER A 335 -11.48 -1.05 -8.15
C SER A 335 -10.72 -1.20 -6.83
N LEU A 336 -10.50 -2.42 -6.36
CA LEU A 336 -9.64 -2.67 -5.19
C LEU A 336 -8.19 -2.29 -5.51
N ASP A 337 -7.67 -2.77 -6.64
CA ASP A 337 -6.27 -2.53 -7.01
C ASP A 337 -6.04 -1.09 -7.49
N GLU A 338 -7.04 -0.48 -8.14
CA GLU A 338 -7.01 0.97 -8.41
C GLU A 338 -6.88 1.79 -7.12
N ARG A 339 -7.47 1.35 -6.00
CA ARG A 339 -7.28 1.96 -4.68
C ARG A 339 -5.90 1.64 -4.09
N ASN A 340 -5.40 0.42 -4.28
CA ASN A 340 -4.09 0.00 -3.79
C ASN A 340 -2.94 0.76 -4.47
N ILE A 341 -3.05 1.06 -5.77
CA ILE A 341 -2.02 1.81 -6.51
C ILE A 341 -2.11 3.33 -6.27
N ARG A 342 -3.25 3.82 -5.77
CA ARG A 342 -3.50 5.26 -5.56
C ARG A 342 -2.49 5.94 -4.63
N PRO A 343 -2.07 5.38 -3.49
CA PRO A 343 -1.04 6.00 -2.63
C PRO A 343 0.23 6.31 -3.40
N PHE A 344 0.70 5.39 -4.25
CA PHE A 344 1.85 5.61 -5.11
C PHE A 344 1.60 6.74 -6.12
N THR A 345 0.44 6.76 -6.77
CA THR A 345 0.13 7.79 -7.78
C THR A 345 -0.03 9.19 -7.19
N VAL A 346 -0.52 9.31 -5.94
CA VAL A 346 -0.58 10.56 -5.17
C VAL A 346 0.83 11.00 -4.79
N SER A 347 1.62 10.11 -4.23
CA SER A 347 3.01 10.35 -3.86
C SER A 347 3.83 10.84 -5.04
N ARG A 348 3.70 10.18 -6.20
CA ARG A 348 4.40 10.56 -7.44
C ARG A 348 4.12 12.00 -7.86
N LYS A 349 2.93 12.54 -7.59
CA LYS A 349 2.62 13.96 -7.87
C LYS A 349 3.44 14.92 -7.00
N ASN A 350 3.98 14.48 -5.87
CA ASN A 350 4.79 15.29 -4.97
C ASN A 350 6.28 15.25 -5.30
N TRP A 351 6.84 14.08 -5.65
CA TRP A 351 8.28 13.97 -5.96
C TRP A 351 8.61 13.76 -7.46
N LEU A 352 7.62 13.59 -8.32
CA LEU A 352 7.64 13.54 -9.78
C LEU A 352 8.42 12.33 -10.37
N PHE A 353 9.60 12.02 -9.89
CA PHE A 353 10.50 10.99 -10.44
C PHE A 353 11.34 10.31 -9.35
N SER A 354 11.93 9.17 -9.68
CA SER A 354 13.03 8.56 -8.96
C SER A 354 14.35 8.92 -9.65
N THR A 355 15.39 9.24 -8.88
CA THR A 355 16.70 9.59 -9.46
C THR A 355 17.40 8.37 -10.06
N SER A 356 17.24 7.20 -9.45
CA SER A 356 17.90 5.96 -9.84
C SER A 356 16.97 4.75 -9.76
N THR A 357 17.33 3.66 -10.44
CA THR A 357 16.65 2.36 -10.35
C THR A 357 16.64 1.84 -8.92
N LYS A 358 17.77 1.93 -8.18
CA LYS A 358 17.83 1.55 -6.76
C LYS A 358 16.83 2.32 -5.90
N GLY A 359 16.62 3.61 -6.19
CA GLY A 359 15.62 4.42 -5.51
C GLY A 359 14.18 4.02 -5.87
N ALA A 360 13.94 3.57 -7.11
CA ALA A 360 12.65 3.05 -7.54
C ALA A 360 12.34 1.69 -6.90
N ASP A 361 13.33 0.78 -6.85
CA ASP A 361 13.23 -0.52 -6.15
C ASP A 361 12.97 -0.33 -4.64
N ALA A 362 13.71 0.61 -4.00
CA ALA A 362 13.48 0.95 -2.60
C ALA A 362 12.07 1.49 -2.37
N SER A 363 11.57 2.33 -3.27
CA SER A 363 10.20 2.82 -3.18
C SER A 363 9.17 1.70 -3.31
N ALA A 364 9.40 0.74 -4.22
CA ALA A 364 8.53 -0.41 -4.41
C ALA A 364 8.45 -1.28 -3.14
N SER A 365 9.59 -1.67 -2.56
CA SER A 365 9.61 -2.49 -1.35
C SER A 365 8.98 -1.79 -0.14
N ILE A 366 9.24 -0.48 0.02
CA ILE A 366 8.67 0.30 1.13
C ILE A 366 7.15 0.45 0.97
N PHE A 367 6.65 0.75 -0.23
CA PHE A 367 5.20 0.76 -0.48
C PHE A 367 4.55 -0.60 -0.22
N SER A 368 5.23 -1.68 -0.59
CA SER A 368 4.74 -3.05 -0.34
C SER A 368 4.52 -3.29 1.16
N LEU A 369 5.49 -2.94 2.01
CA LEU A 369 5.36 -3.09 3.45
C LEU A 369 4.28 -2.18 4.03
N ILE A 370 4.28 -0.89 3.66
CA ILE A 370 3.33 0.09 4.18
C ILE A 370 1.88 -0.28 3.82
N GLU A 371 1.63 -0.59 2.55
CA GLU A 371 0.26 -0.89 2.10
C GLU A 371 -0.19 -2.28 2.58
N THR A 372 0.73 -3.22 2.78
CA THR A 372 0.42 -4.51 3.44
C THR A 372 0.15 -4.30 4.93
N ALA A 373 0.92 -3.49 5.65
CA ALA A 373 0.66 -3.15 7.05
C ALA A 373 -0.74 -2.54 7.22
N LYS A 374 -1.08 -1.53 6.40
CA LYS A 374 -2.41 -0.90 6.40
C LYS A 374 -3.53 -1.90 6.11
N ALA A 375 -3.32 -2.84 5.16
CA ALA A 375 -4.31 -3.86 4.83
C ALA A 375 -4.56 -4.82 6.00
N ASN A 376 -3.56 -5.00 6.87
CA ASN A 376 -3.62 -5.79 8.11
C ASN A 376 -3.91 -4.94 9.36
N ARG A 377 -4.37 -3.68 9.20
CA ARG A 377 -4.74 -2.76 10.30
C ARG A 377 -3.58 -2.38 11.23
N LEU A 378 -2.33 -2.54 10.78
CA LEU A 378 -1.14 -2.11 11.50
C LEU A 378 -0.85 -0.62 11.25
N SER A 379 -0.29 0.06 12.28
CA SER A 379 0.33 1.36 12.09
C SER A 379 1.60 1.21 11.23
N PRO A 380 1.71 1.87 10.08
CA PRO A 380 2.90 1.75 9.25
C PRO A 380 4.19 2.19 9.97
N PHE A 381 4.11 3.24 10.79
CA PHE A 381 5.26 3.72 11.54
C PHE A 381 5.78 2.65 12.49
N ASP A 382 4.90 2.12 13.35
CA ASP A 382 5.27 1.15 14.38
C ASP A 382 5.77 -0.17 13.76
N TYR A 383 5.10 -0.63 12.68
CA TYR A 383 5.51 -1.83 11.97
C TYR A 383 6.90 -1.70 11.33
N ILE A 384 7.17 -0.56 10.68
CA ILE A 384 8.50 -0.30 10.08
C ILE A 384 9.56 -0.14 11.18
N GLU A 385 9.25 0.56 12.29
CA GLU A 385 10.15 0.71 13.43
C GLU A 385 10.52 -0.66 14.02
N TYR A 386 9.55 -1.53 14.24
CA TYR A 386 9.77 -2.89 14.72
C TYR A 386 10.71 -3.69 13.80
N ILE A 387 10.49 -3.65 12.48
CA ILE A 387 11.37 -4.32 11.52
C ILE A 387 12.81 -3.79 11.66
N LEU A 388 12.96 -2.45 11.70
CA LEU A 388 14.27 -1.79 11.78
C LEU A 388 14.98 -2.01 13.13
N GLU A 389 14.24 -2.30 14.18
CA GLU A 389 14.80 -2.59 15.51
C GLU A 389 15.22 -4.05 15.64
N ILE A 390 14.38 -4.97 15.19
CA ILE A 390 14.55 -6.40 15.46
C ILE A 390 15.38 -7.10 14.38
N MET A 391 15.13 -6.80 13.10
CA MET A 391 15.78 -7.52 12.00
C MET A 391 17.32 -7.39 11.97
N PRO A 392 17.93 -6.24 12.31
CA PRO A 392 19.40 -6.13 12.42
C PRO A 392 20.04 -7.02 13.48
N GLN A 393 19.25 -7.52 14.44
CA GLN A 393 19.71 -8.41 15.53
C GLN A 393 19.65 -9.89 15.15
N ILE A 394 19.10 -10.21 13.97
CA ILE A 394 18.85 -11.59 13.53
C ILE A 394 19.73 -11.91 12.32
N ASP A 395 20.42 -13.03 12.37
CA ASP A 395 21.10 -13.58 11.20
C ASP A 395 20.08 -14.35 10.34
N ILE A 396 19.46 -13.63 9.40
CA ILE A 396 18.45 -14.19 8.46
C ILE A 396 19.09 -15.20 7.48
N ILE A 397 20.40 -15.12 7.25
CA ILE A 397 21.10 -16.06 6.36
C ILE A 397 21.18 -17.44 7.04
N GLN A 398 21.51 -17.48 8.32
CA GLN A 398 21.56 -18.72 9.08
C GLN A 398 20.17 -19.19 9.54
N HIS A 399 19.22 -18.29 9.68
CA HIS A 399 17.87 -18.53 10.19
C HIS A 399 16.79 -17.96 9.25
N PRO A 400 16.69 -18.45 8.01
CA PRO A 400 15.76 -17.91 7.01
C PRO A 400 14.28 -18.04 7.44
N GLU A 401 13.94 -19.00 8.29
CA GLU A 401 12.59 -19.21 8.84
C GLU A 401 12.13 -18.01 9.69
N LYS A 402 13.04 -17.25 10.28
CA LYS A 402 12.70 -16.08 11.11
C LYS A 402 12.15 -14.90 10.30
N ILE A 403 12.24 -14.94 8.96
CA ILE A 403 11.61 -13.93 8.13
C ILE A 403 10.09 -13.91 8.32
N ASP A 404 9.50 -15.07 8.67
CA ASP A 404 8.07 -15.19 8.92
C ASP A 404 7.61 -14.42 10.17
N TRP A 405 8.53 -14.08 11.11
CA TRP A 405 8.23 -13.25 12.27
C TRP A 405 7.79 -11.83 11.91
N PHE A 406 8.21 -11.35 10.74
CA PHE A 406 7.89 -10.01 10.24
C PHE A 406 6.64 -9.97 9.38
N MET A 407 5.97 -11.10 9.16
CA MET A 407 4.70 -11.08 8.45
C MET A 407 3.62 -10.41 9.29
N PRO A 408 2.79 -9.49 8.74
CA PRO A 408 1.80 -8.73 9.49
C PRO A 408 0.80 -9.56 10.30
N TRP A 409 0.63 -10.82 9.94
CA TRP A 409 -0.26 -11.79 10.59
C TRP A 409 0.46 -12.79 11.49
N SER A 410 1.80 -12.65 11.71
CA SER A 410 2.58 -13.54 12.57
C SER A 410 2.22 -13.36 14.04
N ASP A 411 2.45 -14.42 14.82
CA ASP A 411 2.24 -14.38 16.27
C ASP A 411 3.11 -13.31 16.95
N GLN A 412 4.34 -13.11 16.46
CA GLN A 412 5.25 -12.08 16.95
C GLN A 412 4.68 -10.67 16.76
N ILE A 413 4.12 -10.37 15.58
CA ILE A 413 3.49 -9.08 15.31
C ILE A 413 2.20 -8.92 16.13
N LYS A 414 1.39 -9.96 16.26
CA LYS A 414 0.17 -9.92 17.09
C LYS A 414 0.48 -9.66 18.56
N GLU A 415 1.50 -10.32 19.10
CA GLU A 415 1.94 -10.13 20.48
C GLU A 415 2.48 -8.71 20.69
N GLU A 416 3.38 -8.23 19.82
CA GLU A 416 4.00 -6.90 19.92
C GLU A 416 2.96 -5.77 19.88
N PHE A 417 1.97 -5.88 18.97
CA PHE A 417 0.96 -4.82 18.77
C PHE A 417 -0.36 -5.07 19.50
N GLY A 418 -0.44 -6.11 20.33
CA GLY A 418 -1.64 -6.42 21.12
C GLY A 418 -2.86 -6.75 20.28
N ILE A 419 -2.67 -7.35 19.09
CA ILE A 419 -3.76 -7.68 18.16
C ILE A 419 -4.38 -9.01 18.62
N LYS A 420 -5.69 -8.96 18.90
CA LYS A 420 -6.48 -10.17 19.19
C LYS A 420 -7.02 -10.75 17.90
N ASP A 421 -7.02 -12.08 17.81
CA ASP A 421 -7.75 -12.77 16.74
C ASP A 421 -9.25 -12.50 16.92
N ASP A 422 -9.89 -11.99 15.86
CA ASP A 422 -11.36 -11.75 15.81
C ASP A 422 -12.12 -13.07 15.69
#